data_9ad1b4ebbd90abb64c1767d89274ba88
#
_entry.id   9ad1b4ebbd90abb64c1767d89274ba88
#
_cell.length_a   1.000
_cell.length_b   1.000
_cell.length_c   1.000
_cell.angle_alpha   90.00
_cell.angle_beta   90.00
_cell.angle_gamma   90.00
#
_symmetry.space_group_name_H-M   'P 1'
#
loop_
_entity.id
_entity.type
_entity.pdbx_description
1 polymer ?
#
loop_
_entity_poly.entity_id
_entity_poly.type
_entity_poly.pdbx_seq_one_letter_code
_entity_poly.pdbx_strand_id
1 'polypeptide(L)'
;SLLTFTPKYLQLSETTVNIGKNDVTADSRFENYMGYALKDKTLKGTLNIRSNHLNLNDFMGSADTTATATPTDSTGIIVIPKNIDFQMEANLKEVLFDKMAFRNMNGKLAVKEGKADMKNLSMNTMGGQVVMNGYYSTQNAEKPEMNGAFKLTGIQFAQAYKELDMVQKMAPIFENLK
;
A
#
# COMPACT_ATOMS: atom_id res chain seq x y z
N SER A 1 -9.26 14.67 16.03
CA SER A 1 -8.46 13.44 16.23
C SER A 1 -8.51 13.02 17.70
N LEU A 2 -8.69 11.74 17.95
CA LEU A 2 -8.66 11.14 19.29
C LEU A 2 -7.68 9.97 19.27
N LEU A 3 -6.70 10.04 20.16
CA LEU A 3 -5.79 8.93 20.42
C LEU A 3 -6.22 8.24 21.72
N THR A 4 -6.59 6.97 21.63
CA THR A 4 -6.88 6.13 22.79
C THR A 4 -5.76 5.11 22.94
N PHE A 5 -5.15 5.10 24.11
CA PHE A 5 -4.06 4.20 24.45
C PHE A 5 -4.44 3.36 25.66
N THR A 6 -4.44 2.06 25.50
CA THR A 6 -4.71 1.09 26.57
C THR A 6 -3.70 -0.05 26.49
N PRO A 7 -3.49 -0.86 27.54
CA PRO A 7 -2.62 -2.03 27.44
C PRO A 7 -3.06 -3.07 26.38
N LYS A 8 -4.32 -3.01 25.95
CA LYS A 8 -4.88 -3.98 25.00
C LYS A 8 -4.82 -3.49 23.54
N TYR A 9 -5.00 -2.19 23.34
CA TYR A 9 -5.05 -1.61 22.00
C TYR A 9 -4.64 -0.14 21.98
N LEU A 10 -4.16 0.29 20.82
CA LEU A 10 -3.95 1.66 20.42
C LEU A 10 -4.97 2.00 19.33
N GLN A 11 -5.71 3.07 19.49
CA GLN A 11 -6.69 3.51 18.51
C GLN A 11 -6.50 4.98 18.16
N LEU A 12 -6.47 5.26 16.86
CA LEU A 12 -6.53 6.60 16.30
C LEU A 12 -7.89 6.77 15.64
N SER A 13 -8.64 7.80 16.03
CA SER A 13 -9.94 8.11 15.43
C SER A 13 -9.86 9.45 14.72
N GLU A 14 -10.28 9.46 13.45
CA GLU A 14 -10.36 10.65 12.59
C GLU A 14 -9.11 11.56 12.69
N THR A 15 -7.95 10.93 12.66
CA THR A 15 -6.68 11.67 12.75
C THR A 15 -6.29 12.13 11.37
N THR A 16 -6.33 13.45 11.15
CA THR A 16 -5.86 14.08 9.92
C THR A 16 -4.45 14.60 10.11
N VAL A 17 -3.56 14.20 9.21
CA VAL A 17 -2.18 14.68 9.14
C VAL A 17 -2.02 15.40 7.81
N ASN A 18 -1.50 16.63 7.87
CA ASN A 18 -1.15 17.43 6.69
C ASN A 18 0.37 17.58 6.63
N ILE A 19 0.98 17.15 5.53
CA ILE A 19 2.42 17.27 5.29
C ILE A 19 2.60 17.93 3.92
N GLY A 20 2.93 19.23 3.91
CA GLY A 20 2.96 20.01 2.68
C GLY A 20 1.57 20.09 2.05
N LYS A 21 1.41 19.55 0.84
CA LYS A 21 0.12 19.45 0.13
C LYS A 21 -0.63 18.15 0.40
N ASN A 22 0.01 17.21 1.08
CA ASN A 22 -0.58 15.90 1.36
C ASN A 22 -1.53 16.00 2.56
N ASP A 23 -2.73 15.48 2.39
CA ASP A 23 -3.72 15.33 3.45
C ASP A 23 -4.04 13.84 3.63
N VAL A 24 -3.83 13.31 4.81
CA VAL A 24 -4.19 11.94 5.13
C VAL A 24 -5.05 11.91 6.38
N THR A 25 -6.26 11.39 6.26
CA THR A 25 -7.12 11.09 7.39
C THR A 25 -7.15 9.60 7.61
N ALA A 26 -6.83 9.18 8.82
CA ALA A 26 -6.76 7.77 9.20
C ALA A 26 -7.64 7.47 10.40
N ASP A 27 -8.36 6.35 10.31
CA ASP A 27 -8.97 5.65 11.43
C ASP A 27 -8.27 4.31 11.58
N SER A 28 -7.69 4.04 12.74
CA SER A 28 -6.93 2.82 12.95
C SER A 28 -7.12 2.26 14.34
N ARG A 29 -7.00 0.93 14.43
CA ARG A 29 -6.95 0.22 15.70
C ARG A 29 -5.89 -0.86 15.60
N PHE A 30 -4.95 -0.84 16.54
CA PHE A 30 -3.88 -1.81 16.64
C PHE A 30 -4.00 -2.59 17.94
N GLU A 31 -4.06 -3.89 17.84
CA GLU A 31 -4.14 -4.81 18.98
C GLU A 31 -2.83 -5.57 19.14
N ASN A 32 -2.53 -5.98 20.37
CA ASN A 32 -1.31 -6.73 20.71
C ASN A 32 0.00 -5.95 20.40
N TYR A 33 -0.05 -4.62 20.36
CA TYR A 33 1.10 -3.80 20.01
C TYR A 33 2.28 -3.95 21.00
N MET A 34 1.99 -4.14 22.30
CA MET A 34 3.03 -4.41 23.29
C MET A 34 3.65 -5.80 23.12
N GLY A 35 2.84 -6.79 22.76
CA GLY A 35 3.34 -8.13 22.42
C GLY A 35 4.20 -8.12 21.17
N TYR A 36 3.85 -7.31 20.19
CA TYR A 36 4.65 -7.08 19.00
C TYR A 36 6.00 -6.42 19.33
N ALA A 37 5.96 -5.28 20.06
CA ALA A 37 7.16 -4.49 20.34
C ALA A 37 8.16 -5.21 21.28
N LEU A 38 7.67 -6.03 22.22
CA LEU A 38 8.51 -6.62 23.27
C LEU A 38 8.76 -8.11 23.11
N LYS A 39 7.96 -8.84 22.32
CA LYS A 39 7.97 -10.30 22.26
C LYS A 39 7.83 -10.86 20.84
N ASP A 40 7.99 -10.02 19.83
CA ASP A 40 7.84 -10.37 18.40
C ASP A 40 6.54 -11.14 18.07
N LYS A 41 5.45 -10.82 18.79
CA LYS A 41 4.15 -11.39 18.52
C LYS A 41 3.47 -10.67 17.35
N THR A 42 2.44 -11.29 16.79
CA THR A 42 1.69 -10.71 15.69
C THR A 42 0.98 -9.43 16.12
N LEU A 43 1.26 -8.34 15.40
CA LEU A 43 0.51 -7.08 15.48
C LEU A 43 -0.76 -7.23 14.64
N LYS A 44 -1.92 -7.06 15.27
CA LYS A 44 -3.21 -7.07 14.56
C LYS A 44 -3.73 -5.66 14.41
N GLY A 45 -4.38 -5.37 13.29
CA GLY A 45 -4.91 -4.04 13.12
C GLY A 45 -5.91 -3.88 11.98
N THR A 46 -6.65 -2.80 12.09
CA THR A 46 -7.48 -2.25 11.03
C THR A 46 -7.03 -0.83 10.74
N LEU A 47 -7.05 -0.44 9.47
CA LEU A 47 -6.64 0.88 9.02
C LEU A 47 -7.54 1.33 7.88
N ASN A 48 -8.29 2.41 8.11
CA ASN A 48 -9.05 3.08 7.07
C ASN A 48 -8.35 4.39 6.73
N ILE A 49 -7.98 4.57 5.46
CA ILE A 49 -7.26 5.75 4.98
C ILE A 49 -8.12 6.50 3.99
N ARG A 50 -8.23 7.81 4.18
CA ARG A 50 -8.84 8.75 3.23
C ARG A 50 -7.86 9.88 2.94
N SER A 51 -7.78 10.28 1.68
CA SER A 51 -6.98 11.44 1.26
C SER A 51 -7.61 12.10 0.04
N ASN A 52 -7.55 13.43 -0.03
CA ASN A 52 -7.91 14.14 -1.25
C ASN A 52 -6.70 14.26 -2.18
N HIS A 53 -5.49 14.43 -1.61
CA HIS A 53 -4.26 14.54 -2.37
C HIS A 53 -3.09 13.89 -1.62
N LEU A 54 -2.46 12.90 -2.25
CA LEU A 54 -1.32 12.18 -1.72
C LEU A 54 -0.23 12.07 -2.79
N ASN A 55 0.85 12.80 -2.61
CA ASN A 55 2.04 12.71 -3.46
C ASN A 55 3.07 11.79 -2.80
N LEU A 56 3.13 10.55 -3.25
CA LEU A 56 4.07 9.56 -2.70
C LEU A 56 5.53 9.93 -2.98
N ASN A 57 5.81 10.76 -4.01
CA ASN A 57 7.17 11.21 -4.31
C ASN A 57 7.76 12.05 -3.18
N ASP A 58 6.93 12.78 -2.43
CA ASP A 58 7.38 13.61 -1.30
C ASP A 58 7.96 12.76 -0.15
N PHE A 59 7.60 11.47 -0.12
CA PHE A 59 8.04 10.52 0.91
C PHE A 59 9.18 9.61 0.44
N MET A 60 9.41 9.49 -0.87
CA MET A 60 10.47 8.64 -1.44
C MET A 60 11.87 9.26 -1.36
N GLY A 61 11.98 10.58 -1.19
CA GLY A 61 13.25 11.30 -1.08
C GLY A 61 13.79 11.48 0.34
N SER A 62 13.05 11.07 1.37
CA SER A 62 13.40 11.30 2.79
C SER A 62 13.68 9.97 3.50
N ALA A 63 14.79 9.33 3.14
CA ALA A 63 15.24 8.09 3.81
C ALA A 63 15.81 8.33 5.23
N ASP A 64 15.37 9.39 5.93
CA ASP A 64 15.87 9.77 7.26
C ASP A 64 14.78 9.91 8.33
N THR A 65 13.67 9.18 8.22
CA THR A 65 12.72 9.12 9.35
C THR A 65 12.33 7.68 9.63
N THR A 66 12.51 7.31 10.89
CA THR A 66 12.16 6.12 11.63
C THR A 66 10.67 5.72 11.51
N ALA A 67 10.19 5.49 10.33
CA ALA A 67 9.00 4.68 10.10
C ALA A 67 9.49 3.34 9.57
N THR A 68 9.02 2.26 10.13
CA THR A 68 9.35 0.88 9.81
C THR A 68 9.25 0.65 8.30
N ALA A 69 10.28 1.11 7.57
CA ALA A 69 10.44 0.82 6.16
C ALA A 69 10.63 -0.69 6.07
N THR A 70 9.71 -1.35 5.40
CA THR A 70 9.89 -2.72 4.97
C THR A 70 11.25 -2.77 4.25
N PRO A 71 12.20 -3.61 4.66
CA PRO A 71 13.52 -3.65 4.02
C PRO A 71 13.31 -3.96 2.54
N THR A 72 13.61 -3.00 1.69
CA THR A 72 13.75 -3.28 0.27
C THR A 72 15.13 -3.88 0.12
N ASP A 73 15.20 -5.18 -0.06
CA ASP A 73 16.43 -5.84 -0.41
C ASP A 73 16.97 -5.24 -1.72
N SER A 74 18.28 -5.28 -1.94
CA SER A 74 18.95 -4.77 -3.16
C SER A 74 18.39 -5.34 -4.47
N THR A 75 17.54 -6.35 -4.39
CA THR A 75 16.79 -7.00 -5.48
C THR A 75 15.49 -6.28 -5.88
N GLY A 76 15.07 -5.21 -5.17
CA GLY A 76 13.79 -4.53 -5.41
C GLY A 76 12.55 -5.29 -4.88
N ILE A 77 12.74 -6.40 -4.17
CA ILE A 77 11.67 -7.21 -3.58
C ILE A 77 11.16 -6.52 -2.30
N ILE A 78 9.87 -6.26 -2.23
CA ILE A 78 9.21 -5.76 -1.01
C ILE A 78 8.86 -6.95 -0.13
N VAL A 79 9.60 -7.17 0.94
CA VAL A 79 9.32 -8.26 1.88
C VAL A 79 8.18 -7.89 2.81
N ILE A 80 7.12 -8.69 2.81
CA ILE A 80 5.96 -8.51 3.70
C ILE A 80 6.27 -9.18 5.06
N PRO A 81 6.18 -8.46 6.18
CA PRO A 81 6.40 -9.04 7.51
C PRO A 81 5.42 -10.17 7.81
N LYS A 82 5.91 -11.25 8.43
CA LYS A 82 5.08 -12.41 8.79
C LYS A 82 4.29 -12.20 10.08
N ASN A 83 4.74 -11.29 10.92
CA ASN A 83 4.17 -10.99 12.24
C ASN A 83 3.19 -9.81 12.25
N ILE A 84 2.51 -9.58 11.13
CA ILE A 84 1.40 -8.62 11.02
C ILE A 84 0.14 -9.31 10.49
N ASP A 85 -1.02 -8.84 10.95
CA ASP A 85 -2.36 -9.26 10.52
C ASP A 85 -3.23 -7.99 10.42
N PHE A 86 -3.17 -7.36 9.25
CA PHE A 86 -3.80 -6.06 8.99
C PHE A 86 -4.89 -6.15 7.94
N GLN A 87 -5.97 -5.43 8.19
CA GLN A 87 -6.99 -5.13 7.20
C GLN A 87 -6.99 -3.62 6.94
N MET A 88 -6.79 -3.25 5.70
CA MET A 88 -6.76 -1.87 5.26
C MET A 88 -7.86 -1.62 4.23
N GLU A 89 -8.53 -0.49 4.37
CA GLU A 89 -9.41 0.07 3.35
C GLU A 89 -8.92 1.47 2.99
N ALA A 90 -8.77 1.74 1.70
CA ALA A 90 -8.30 3.01 1.20
C ALA A 90 -9.35 3.67 0.32
N ASN A 91 -9.50 4.99 0.48
CA ASN A 91 -10.29 5.85 -0.40
C ASN A 91 -9.49 7.12 -0.66
N LEU A 92 -8.82 7.17 -1.80
CA LEU A 92 -7.86 8.22 -2.14
C LEU A 92 -8.33 8.90 -3.44
N LYS A 93 -8.59 10.22 -3.40
CA LYS A 93 -9.08 10.93 -4.58
C LYS A 93 -8.00 11.12 -5.62
N GLU A 94 -6.79 11.49 -5.19
CA GLU A 94 -5.64 11.63 -6.08
C GLU A 94 -4.38 11.12 -5.39
N VAL A 95 -3.66 10.24 -6.08
CA VAL A 95 -2.36 9.73 -5.68
C VAL A 95 -1.38 9.99 -6.80
N LEU A 96 -0.29 10.68 -6.50
CA LEU A 96 0.82 10.90 -7.41
C LEU A 96 1.97 9.95 -7.04
N PHE A 97 2.46 9.22 -8.01
CA PHE A 97 3.60 8.33 -7.85
C PHE A 97 4.44 8.34 -9.12
N ASP A 98 5.71 8.73 -8.98
CA ASP A 98 6.59 9.08 -10.10
C ASP A 98 5.90 10.13 -11.01
N LYS A 99 5.69 9.81 -12.26
CA LYS A 99 5.00 10.67 -13.25
C LYS A 99 3.51 10.31 -13.43
N MET A 100 3.03 9.31 -12.68
CA MET A 100 1.65 8.82 -12.81
C MET A 100 0.72 9.49 -11.81
N ALA A 101 -0.50 9.76 -12.28
CA ALA A 101 -1.60 10.17 -11.44
C ALA A 101 -2.67 9.07 -11.41
N PHE A 102 -2.95 8.59 -10.20
CA PHE A 102 -4.06 7.69 -9.93
C PHE A 102 -5.18 8.48 -9.29
N ARG A 103 -6.38 8.37 -9.83
CA ARG A 103 -7.55 9.07 -9.30
C ARG A 103 -8.63 8.10 -8.88
N ASN A 104 -9.40 8.51 -7.86
CA ASN A 104 -10.49 7.72 -7.30
C ASN A 104 -10.04 6.29 -6.95
N MET A 105 -8.83 6.19 -6.35
CA MET A 105 -8.30 4.91 -5.90
C MET A 105 -9.06 4.47 -4.67
N ASN A 106 -9.63 3.28 -4.74
CA ASN A 106 -10.29 2.64 -3.61
C ASN A 106 -10.12 1.13 -3.69
N GLY A 107 -10.11 0.49 -2.52
CA GLY A 107 -9.95 -0.95 -2.44
C GLY A 107 -9.64 -1.42 -1.02
N LYS A 108 -9.56 -2.74 -0.90
CA LYS A 108 -9.24 -3.41 0.36
C LYS A 108 -7.96 -4.21 0.21
N LEU A 109 -7.13 -4.11 1.23
CA LEU A 109 -5.89 -4.85 1.37
C LEU A 109 -5.91 -5.61 2.69
N ALA A 110 -5.68 -6.92 2.63
CA ALA A 110 -5.45 -7.73 3.82
C ALA A 110 -4.00 -8.23 3.79
N VAL A 111 -3.25 -7.89 4.83
CA VAL A 111 -1.85 -8.31 4.96
C VAL A 111 -1.73 -9.27 6.13
N LYS A 112 -1.28 -10.50 5.86
CA LYS A 112 -1.16 -11.53 6.88
C LYS A 112 -0.08 -12.53 6.51
N GLU A 113 0.75 -12.90 7.49
CA GLU A 113 1.72 -14.00 7.36
C GLU A 113 2.59 -13.94 6.10
N GLY A 114 3.09 -12.75 5.77
CA GLY A 114 3.96 -12.55 4.60
C GLY A 114 3.21 -12.47 3.25
N LYS A 115 1.89 -12.30 3.28
CA LYS A 115 1.03 -12.21 2.10
C LYS A 115 0.16 -10.96 2.15
N ALA A 116 -0.01 -10.28 1.02
CA ALA A 116 -0.92 -9.16 0.81
C ALA A 116 -1.99 -9.56 -0.21
N ASP A 117 -3.23 -9.67 0.22
CA ASP A 117 -4.39 -9.92 -0.62
C ASP A 117 -5.09 -8.61 -0.97
N MET A 118 -5.22 -8.31 -2.25
CA MET A 118 -5.86 -7.11 -2.80
C MET A 118 -7.24 -7.45 -3.33
N LYS A 119 -8.26 -6.74 -2.87
CA LYS A 119 -9.65 -6.95 -3.31
C LYS A 119 -10.25 -5.67 -3.84
N ASN A 120 -10.75 -5.74 -5.07
CA ASN A 120 -11.44 -4.64 -5.77
C ASN A 120 -10.66 -3.32 -5.71
N LEU A 121 -9.32 -3.41 -5.84
CA LEU A 121 -8.50 -2.23 -5.96
C LEU A 121 -8.80 -1.57 -7.31
N SER A 122 -9.53 -0.48 -7.29
CA SER A 122 -9.93 0.26 -8.47
C SER A 122 -9.30 1.64 -8.47
N MET A 123 -8.93 2.11 -9.64
CA MET A 123 -8.36 3.44 -9.85
C MET A 123 -8.56 3.91 -11.28
N ASN A 124 -8.59 5.23 -11.47
CA ASN A 124 -8.57 5.83 -12.79
C ASN A 124 -7.14 6.29 -13.09
N THR A 125 -6.61 5.85 -14.22
CA THR A 125 -5.27 6.22 -14.71
C THR A 125 -5.21 6.03 -16.22
N MET A 126 -4.27 6.65 -16.90
CA MET A 126 -4.08 6.53 -18.35
C MET A 126 -5.37 6.78 -19.16
N GLY A 127 -6.21 7.71 -18.70
CA GLY A 127 -7.50 8.06 -19.34
C GLY A 127 -8.62 7.03 -19.17
N GLY A 128 -8.39 5.93 -18.47
CA GLY A 128 -9.36 4.86 -18.25
C GLY A 128 -9.44 4.39 -16.79
N GLN A 129 -10.03 3.25 -16.60
CA GLN A 129 -10.17 2.60 -15.28
C GLN A 129 -9.42 1.28 -15.23
N VAL A 130 -8.74 1.05 -14.13
CA VAL A 130 -8.10 -0.22 -13.78
C VAL A 130 -8.78 -0.77 -12.54
N VAL A 131 -9.19 -2.04 -12.58
CA VAL A 131 -9.64 -2.78 -11.40
C VAL A 131 -8.75 -4.01 -11.25
N MET A 132 -8.20 -4.20 -10.06
CA MET A 132 -7.27 -5.28 -9.75
C MET A 132 -7.79 -6.10 -8.57
N ASN A 133 -7.69 -7.42 -8.71
CA ASN A 133 -7.84 -8.39 -7.62
C ASN A 133 -6.67 -9.36 -7.68
N GLY A 134 -6.10 -9.69 -6.54
CA GLY A 134 -4.97 -10.60 -6.53
C GLY A 134 -4.24 -10.64 -5.21
N TYR A 135 -3.07 -11.26 -5.22
CA TYR A 135 -2.20 -11.26 -4.05
C TYR A 135 -0.73 -11.14 -4.46
N TYR A 136 0.05 -10.68 -3.52
CA TYR A 136 1.50 -10.73 -3.51
C TYR A 136 1.97 -11.44 -2.23
N SER A 137 2.88 -12.39 -2.34
CA SER A 137 3.35 -13.21 -1.23
C SER A 137 4.87 -13.27 -1.21
N THR A 138 5.43 -13.00 -0.05
CA THR A 138 6.84 -13.23 0.29
C THR A 138 6.96 -14.18 1.47
N GLN A 139 6.03 -15.13 1.60
CA GLN A 139 6.13 -16.23 2.57
C GLN A 139 7.44 -17.01 2.39
N ASN A 140 7.88 -17.15 1.14
CA ASN A 140 9.25 -17.47 0.78
C ASN A 140 9.89 -16.21 0.15
N ALA A 141 10.76 -15.52 0.89
CA ALA A 141 11.38 -14.28 0.43
C ALA A 141 12.35 -14.49 -0.76
N GLU A 142 12.92 -15.69 -0.92
CA GLU A 142 13.79 -16.03 -2.04
C GLU A 142 12.98 -16.29 -3.33
N LYS A 143 11.70 -16.58 -3.19
CA LYS A 143 10.80 -16.88 -4.31
C LYS A 143 9.44 -16.22 -4.11
N PRO A 144 9.36 -14.89 -4.28
CA PRO A 144 8.10 -14.17 -4.15
C PRO A 144 7.11 -14.64 -5.21
N GLU A 145 5.84 -14.69 -4.84
CA GLU A 145 4.74 -15.09 -5.70
C GLU A 145 3.76 -13.94 -5.87
N MET A 146 3.28 -13.77 -7.08
CA MET A 146 2.23 -12.82 -7.40
C MET A 146 1.19 -13.49 -8.30
N ASN A 147 -0.08 -13.25 -8.00
CA ASN A 147 -1.20 -13.66 -8.85
C ASN A 147 -2.22 -12.53 -8.87
N GLY A 148 -2.76 -12.21 -10.04
CA GLY A 148 -3.72 -11.14 -10.14
C GLY A 148 -4.53 -11.17 -11.42
N ALA A 149 -5.75 -10.67 -11.32
CA ALA A 149 -6.64 -10.41 -12.44
C ALA A 149 -6.83 -8.90 -12.57
N PHE A 150 -6.65 -8.38 -13.79
CA PHE A 150 -6.79 -6.98 -14.12
C PHE A 150 -7.96 -6.80 -15.10
N LYS A 151 -8.84 -5.86 -14.80
CA LYS A 151 -9.85 -5.39 -15.73
C LYS A 151 -9.49 -3.95 -16.13
N LEU A 152 -9.20 -3.76 -17.40
CA LEU A 152 -8.85 -2.46 -17.99
C LEU A 152 -10.02 -1.97 -18.83
N THR A 153 -10.47 -0.75 -18.62
CA THR A 153 -11.59 -0.16 -19.36
C THR A 153 -11.22 1.23 -19.82
N GLY A 154 -11.34 1.49 -21.11
CA GLY A 154 -11.14 2.83 -21.70
C GLY A 154 -9.71 3.37 -21.65
N ILE A 155 -8.69 2.51 -21.47
CA ILE A 155 -7.28 2.92 -21.43
C ILE A 155 -6.87 3.57 -22.75
N GLN A 156 -6.30 4.76 -22.69
CA GLN A 156 -5.78 5.48 -23.85
C GLN A 156 -4.32 5.08 -24.12
N PHE A 157 -4.09 4.36 -25.22
CA PHE A 157 -2.76 3.86 -25.58
C PHE A 157 -1.70 4.96 -25.70
N ALA A 158 -2.06 6.14 -26.22
CA ALA A 158 -1.11 7.26 -26.33
C ALA A 158 -0.64 7.77 -24.97
N GLN A 159 -1.49 7.72 -23.96
CA GLN A 159 -1.15 8.10 -22.59
C GLN A 159 -0.40 6.97 -21.87
N ALA A 160 -0.85 5.73 -22.06
CA ALA A 160 -0.15 4.55 -21.55
C ALA A 160 1.30 4.48 -22.06
N TYR A 161 1.55 4.79 -23.33
CA TYR A 161 2.88 4.76 -23.91
C TYR A 161 3.85 5.79 -23.27
N LYS A 162 3.34 6.98 -22.91
CA LYS A 162 4.15 8.00 -22.21
C LYS A 162 4.53 7.59 -20.79
N GLU A 163 3.73 6.72 -20.19
CA GLU A 163 3.90 6.24 -18.81
C GLU A 163 4.57 4.85 -18.76
N LEU A 164 4.87 4.25 -19.94
CA LEU A 164 5.41 2.89 -20.07
C LEU A 164 6.85 2.73 -19.56
N ASP A 165 7.62 3.81 -19.48
CA ASP A 165 8.97 3.80 -18.87
C ASP A 165 8.92 3.28 -17.41
N MET A 166 7.79 3.46 -16.76
CA MET A 166 7.59 2.99 -15.40
C MET A 166 7.19 1.51 -15.36
N VAL A 167 6.39 1.06 -16.33
CA VAL A 167 6.07 -0.36 -16.48
C VAL A 167 7.35 -1.17 -16.75
N GLN A 168 8.29 -0.62 -17.50
CA GLN A 168 9.60 -1.25 -17.73
C GLN A 168 10.44 -1.32 -16.44
N LYS A 169 10.39 -0.32 -15.58
CA LYS A 169 11.07 -0.36 -14.27
C LYS A 169 10.39 -1.35 -13.29
N MET A 170 9.12 -1.64 -13.49
CA MET A 170 8.40 -2.69 -12.75
C MET A 170 8.49 -4.08 -13.42
N ALA A 171 9.06 -4.16 -14.62
CA ALA A 171 9.21 -5.39 -15.39
C ALA A 171 9.91 -6.54 -14.61
N PRO A 172 10.93 -6.31 -13.76
CA PRO A 172 11.52 -7.37 -12.96
C PRO A 172 10.52 -8.10 -12.07
N ILE A 173 9.43 -7.41 -11.66
CA ILE A 173 8.35 -8.02 -10.88
C ILE A 173 7.48 -8.93 -11.77
N PHE A 174 7.37 -8.59 -13.07
CA PHE A 174 6.54 -9.32 -14.03
C PHE A 174 7.29 -10.42 -14.78
N GLU A 175 8.61 -10.36 -14.90
CA GLU A 175 9.42 -11.38 -15.58
C GLU A 175 9.44 -12.73 -14.87
N ASN A 176 9.10 -12.77 -13.59
CA ASN A 176 8.97 -14.00 -12.80
C ASN A 176 7.55 -14.61 -12.83
N LEU A 177 6.62 -14.02 -13.57
CA LEU A 177 5.29 -14.58 -13.81
C LEU A 177 5.37 -15.57 -14.97
N LYS A 178 5.59 -16.84 -14.64
CA LYS A 178 5.36 -18.01 -15.52
C LYS A 178 4.14 -18.74 -15.05
#